data_3be44571fb056a5a18825df058de5f78
#
_entry.id   3be44571fb056a5a18825df058de5f78
#
_cell.length_a   1.000
_cell.length_b   1.000
_cell.length_c   1.000
_cell.angle_alpha   90.00
_cell.angle_beta   90.00
_cell.angle_gamma   90.00
#
_symmetry.space_group_name_H-M   'P 1'
#
loop_
_entity.id
_entity.type
_entity.pdbx_description
1 polymer ?
#
loop_
_entity_poly.entity_id
_entity_poly.type
_entity_poly.pdbx_seq_one_letter_code
_entity_poly.pdbx_strand_id
1 'polypeptide(L)'
;MIDLTGLRVFCEIVESGSFTAAGSRLGMAPPMVSKHLARLERSLAARLLNRTSRSMSLTEAGRLFHEHAMQALDVLDAGVGAVSHVAGPPRGELKISAPVWIATPRFAGLIAGYRQRCPEVRLDIYLENRMVDLVAEGFDLALRMKNDGSQSLVSRRLCDVSFYCVATPEFLAQSPQNNTDNPILPAMIMPNHMQFGRPKMPAAGMFLAPGQAVAMRSSDTTLSYHAVMAGIGAAFLPGWLVADDLASGRLVHASDEKTYQGHLFAVYPSRRHQTLKLRSFIDFLVEHMDS
;
A
#
# COMPACT_ATOMS: atom_id res chain seq x y z
N MET A 1 -14.82 -33.62 1.02
CA MET A 1 -15.32 -32.31 1.53
C MET A 1 -14.24 -31.69 2.37
N ILE A 2 -13.87 -30.44 2.10
CA ILE A 2 -12.89 -29.67 2.86
C ILE A 2 -13.54 -29.27 4.19
N ASP A 3 -12.90 -29.59 5.31
CA ASP A 3 -13.38 -29.17 6.63
C ASP A 3 -12.64 -27.92 7.12
N LEU A 4 -13.31 -27.07 7.86
CA LEU A 4 -12.79 -25.82 8.38
C LEU A 4 -11.61 -26.03 9.35
N THR A 5 -11.64 -27.12 10.11
CA THR A 5 -10.58 -27.47 11.04
C THR A 5 -9.28 -27.78 10.30
N GLY A 6 -9.36 -28.56 9.23
CA GLY A 6 -8.21 -28.85 8.35
C GLY A 6 -7.62 -27.59 7.73
N LEU A 7 -8.47 -26.63 7.33
CA LEU A 7 -8.06 -25.33 6.81
C LEU A 7 -7.29 -24.52 7.85
N ARG A 8 -7.84 -24.35 9.06
CA ARG A 8 -7.19 -23.64 10.16
C ARG A 8 -5.86 -24.29 10.56
N VAL A 9 -5.82 -25.62 10.65
CA VAL A 9 -4.61 -26.38 10.96
C VAL A 9 -3.53 -26.14 9.92
N PHE A 10 -3.86 -26.18 8.64
CA PHE A 10 -2.88 -25.94 7.57
C PHE A 10 -2.30 -24.53 7.64
N CYS A 11 -3.14 -23.50 7.75
CA CYS A 11 -2.69 -22.11 7.87
C CYS A 11 -1.79 -21.92 9.11
N GLU A 12 -2.18 -22.47 10.27
CA GLU A 12 -1.40 -22.35 11.49
C GLU A 12 -0.04 -23.08 11.43
N ILE A 13 0.04 -24.22 10.73
CA ILE A 13 1.32 -24.90 10.48
C ILE A 13 2.25 -24.01 9.65
N VAL A 14 1.72 -23.36 8.61
CA VAL A 14 2.50 -22.48 7.74
C VAL A 14 3.01 -21.27 8.51
N GLU A 15 2.13 -20.62 9.29
CA GLU A 15 2.47 -19.42 10.08
C GLU A 15 3.45 -19.70 11.20
N SER A 16 3.27 -20.81 11.92
CA SER A 16 4.12 -21.15 13.07
C SER A 16 5.42 -21.86 12.66
N GLY A 17 5.52 -22.33 11.41
CA GLY A 17 6.67 -23.09 10.91
C GLY A 17 6.84 -24.47 11.53
N SER A 18 5.90 -24.93 12.39
CA SER A 18 6.05 -26.16 13.16
C SER A 18 4.71 -26.80 13.51
N PHE A 19 4.60 -28.12 13.36
CA PHE A 19 3.44 -28.89 13.80
C PHE A 19 3.18 -28.81 15.30
N THR A 20 4.26 -28.78 16.09
CA THR A 20 4.16 -28.65 17.54
C THR A 20 3.68 -27.28 17.96
N ALA A 21 4.23 -26.21 17.35
CA ALA A 21 3.78 -24.84 17.63
C ALA A 21 2.34 -24.61 17.19
N ALA A 22 1.95 -25.10 16.00
CA ALA A 22 0.57 -25.09 15.54
C ALA A 22 -0.38 -25.80 16.50
N GLY A 23 0.02 -27.00 16.98
CA GLY A 23 -0.75 -27.74 17.97
C GLY A 23 -0.96 -26.97 19.26
N SER A 24 0.10 -26.36 19.79
CA SER A 24 0.02 -25.52 21.02
C SER A 24 -0.94 -24.34 20.84
N ARG A 25 -0.90 -23.65 19.71
CA ARG A 25 -1.78 -22.50 19.43
C ARG A 25 -3.24 -22.89 19.22
N LEU A 26 -3.47 -24.06 18.61
CA LEU A 26 -4.82 -24.58 18.36
C LEU A 26 -5.39 -25.42 19.52
N GLY A 27 -4.63 -25.64 20.59
CA GLY A 27 -5.04 -26.52 21.69
C GLY A 27 -5.15 -27.98 21.26
N MET A 28 -4.36 -28.43 20.31
CA MET A 28 -4.40 -29.78 19.70
C MET A 28 -3.08 -30.53 19.93
N ALA A 29 -3.18 -31.84 20.18
CA ALA A 29 -2.01 -32.70 20.20
C ALA A 29 -1.37 -32.80 18.78
N PRO A 30 -0.02 -32.82 18.67
CA PRO A 30 0.66 -32.87 17.37
C PRO A 30 0.20 -33.99 16.41
N PRO A 31 -0.14 -35.21 16.88
CA PRO A 31 -0.72 -36.24 16.01
C PRO A 31 -2.04 -35.82 15.36
N MET A 32 -2.87 -35.06 16.09
CA MET A 32 -4.15 -34.55 15.56
C MET A 32 -3.93 -33.51 14.46
N VAL A 33 -2.98 -32.58 14.68
CA VAL A 33 -2.56 -31.60 13.67
C VAL A 33 -2.15 -32.33 12.37
N SER A 34 -1.29 -33.34 12.47
CA SER A 34 -0.86 -34.16 11.32
C SER A 34 -2.03 -34.87 10.65
N LYS A 35 -2.99 -35.38 11.42
CA LYS A 35 -4.19 -36.08 10.90
C LYS A 35 -5.09 -35.12 10.12
N HIS A 36 -5.32 -33.93 10.63
CA HIS A 36 -6.16 -32.92 9.94
C HIS A 36 -5.52 -32.47 8.65
N LEU A 37 -4.19 -32.19 8.64
CA LEU A 37 -3.51 -31.84 7.40
C LEU A 37 -3.56 -32.96 6.36
N ALA A 38 -3.28 -34.22 6.77
CA ALA A 38 -3.35 -35.36 5.86
C ALA A 38 -4.76 -35.59 5.27
N ARG A 39 -5.81 -35.29 6.04
CA ARG A 39 -7.18 -35.34 5.57
C ARG A 39 -7.47 -34.23 4.55
N LEU A 40 -6.97 -33.02 4.79
CA LEU A 40 -7.09 -31.90 3.88
C LEU A 40 -6.37 -32.19 2.55
N GLU A 41 -5.10 -32.63 2.58
CA GLU A 41 -4.33 -32.99 1.39
C GLU A 41 -5.01 -34.10 0.58
N ARG A 42 -5.59 -35.10 1.24
CA ARG A 42 -6.41 -36.14 0.57
C ARG A 42 -7.66 -35.57 -0.09
N SER A 43 -8.36 -34.65 0.56
CA SER A 43 -9.57 -34.05 0.00
C SER A 43 -9.28 -33.17 -1.22
N LEU A 44 -8.08 -32.60 -1.30
CA LEU A 44 -7.60 -31.80 -2.41
C LEU A 44 -6.88 -32.62 -3.51
N ALA A 45 -6.63 -33.91 -3.25
CA ALA A 45 -5.78 -34.78 -4.07
C ALA A 45 -4.39 -34.14 -4.38
N ALA A 46 -3.89 -33.32 -3.48
CA ALA A 46 -2.63 -32.58 -3.62
C ALA A 46 -1.86 -32.51 -2.31
N ARG A 47 -0.53 -32.59 -2.38
CA ARG A 47 0.32 -32.26 -1.23
C ARG A 47 0.49 -30.77 -1.13
N LEU A 48 0.30 -30.23 0.07
CA LEU A 48 0.44 -28.82 0.38
C LEU A 48 1.81 -28.50 0.98
N LEU A 49 2.41 -29.48 1.70
CA LEU A 49 3.69 -29.32 2.37
C LEU A 49 4.69 -30.37 1.90
N ASN A 50 5.91 -29.90 1.60
CA ASN A 50 7.10 -30.75 1.51
C ASN A 50 7.64 -30.95 2.93
N ARG A 51 7.81 -32.21 3.32
CA ARG A 51 8.35 -32.59 4.64
C ARG A 51 9.65 -33.34 4.44
N THR A 52 10.71 -32.81 5.01
CA THR A 52 11.95 -33.56 5.22
C THR A 52 12.21 -33.65 6.73
N SER A 53 13.11 -34.51 7.15
CA SER A 53 13.47 -34.61 8.58
C SER A 53 14.10 -33.31 9.14
N ARG A 54 14.48 -32.36 8.30
CA ARG A 54 15.19 -31.13 8.69
C ARG A 54 14.51 -29.83 8.25
N SER A 55 13.52 -29.88 7.37
CA SER A 55 12.86 -28.65 6.86
C SER A 55 11.42 -28.92 6.44
N MET A 56 10.61 -27.91 6.57
CA MET A 56 9.25 -27.85 6.06
C MET A 56 9.14 -26.66 5.08
N SER A 57 8.52 -26.88 3.93
CA SER A 57 8.26 -25.85 2.94
C SER A 57 6.93 -26.09 2.24
N LEU A 58 6.31 -25.03 1.75
CA LEU A 58 5.13 -25.13 0.91
C LEU A 58 5.48 -25.74 -0.45
N THR A 59 4.57 -26.55 -0.99
CA THR A 59 4.55 -26.91 -2.42
C THR A 59 3.98 -25.70 -3.20
N GLU A 60 4.01 -25.75 -4.54
CA GLU A 60 3.34 -24.75 -5.37
C GLU A 60 1.83 -24.74 -5.11
N ALA A 61 1.21 -25.93 -5.07
CA ALA A 61 -0.19 -26.10 -4.68
C ALA A 61 -0.46 -25.57 -3.26
N GLY A 62 0.49 -25.78 -2.34
CA GLY A 62 0.42 -25.28 -0.96
C GLY A 62 0.42 -23.77 -0.88
N ARG A 63 1.26 -23.08 -1.66
CA ARG A 63 1.26 -21.60 -1.69
C ARG A 63 -0.07 -21.05 -2.20
N LEU A 64 -0.50 -21.52 -3.36
CA LEU A 64 -1.77 -21.09 -3.95
C LEU A 64 -2.94 -21.35 -3.00
N PHE A 65 -2.98 -22.55 -2.41
CA PHE A 65 -4.06 -22.91 -1.48
C PHE A 65 -4.00 -22.12 -0.18
N HIS A 66 -2.80 -21.79 0.35
CA HIS A 66 -2.63 -21.00 1.55
C HIS A 66 -3.23 -19.59 1.42
N GLU A 67 -2.95 -18.92 0.31
CA GLU A 67 -3.51 -17.60 0.01
C GLU A 67 -5.05 -17.62 0.03
N HIS A 68 -5.67 -18.58 -0.63
CA HIS A 68 -7.13 -18.73 -0.65
C HIS A 68 -7.69 -19.18 0.69
N ALA A 69 -6.99 -20.04 1.42
CA ALA A 69 -7.39 -20.54 2.72
C ALA A 69 -7.44 -19.40 3.76
N MET A 70 -6.42 -18.56 3.80
CA MET A 70 -6.37 -17.38 4.67
C MET A 70 -7.54 -16.44 4.38
N GLN A 71 -7.80 -16.16 3.10
CA GLN A 71 -8.94 -15.33 2.70
C GLN A 71 -10.29 -15.90 3.15
N ALA A 72 -10.46 -17.21 3.03
CA ALA A 72 -11.69 -17.89 3.44
C ALA A 72 -11.90 -17.84 4.96
N LEU A 73 -10.82 -18.03 5.73
CA LEU A 73 -10.84 -17.91 7.20
C LEU A 73 -11.15 -16.47 7.64
N ASP A 74 -10.56 -15.48 7.00
CA ASP A 74 -10.83 -14.07 7.27
C ASP A 74 -12.32 -13.71 7.05
N VAL A 75 -12.93 -14.21 5.97
CA VAL A 75 -14.36 -14.00 5.68
C VAL A 75 -15.24 -14.66 6.75
N LEU A 76 -14.88 -15.85 7.18
CA LEU A 76 -15.61 -16.54 8.25
C LEU A 76 -15.49 -15.82 9.59
N ASP A 77 -14.29 -15.41 9.96
CA ASP A 77 -14.04 -14.68 11.22
C ASP A 77 -14.75 -13.31 11.20
N ALA A 78 -14.80 -12.63 10.05
CA ALA A 78 -15.61 -11.42 9.87
C ALA A 78 -17.11 -11.68 10.02
N GLY A 79 -17.61 -12.79 9.48
CA GLY A 79 -19.01 -13.21 9.64
C GLY A 79 -19.37 -13.54 11.09
N VAL A 80 -18.51 -14.26 11.79
CA VAL A 80 -18.66 -14.54 13.22
C VAL A 80 -18.64 -13.24 14.03
N GLY A 81 -17.71 -12.32 13.72
CA GLY A 81 -17.60 -11.01 14.37
C GLY A 81 -18.84 -10.12 14.15
N ALA A 82 -19.49 -10.22 12.98
CA ALA A 82 -20.70 -9.46 12.68
C ALA A 82 -21.95 -9.95 13.48
N VAL A 83 -21.98 -11.22 13.85
CA VAL A 83 -23.09 -11.85 14.60
C VAL A 83 -22.84 -11.84 16.11
N SER A 84 -21.59 -12.08 16.52
CA SER A 84 -21.20 -12.02 17.92
C SER A 84 -20.64 -10.63 18.23
N HIS A 85 -21.27 -9.87 19.10
CA HIS A 85 -20.72 -8.61 19.66
C HIS A 85 -19.40 -8.80 20.42
N VAL A 86 -18.77 -9.96 20.32
CA VAL A 86 -17.49 -10.37 20.92
C VAL A 86 -16.50 -10.71 19.81
N ALA A 87 -16.24 -9.74 18.92
CA ALA A 87 -15.09 -9.85 18.05
C ALA A 87 -13.82 -9.68 18.88
N GLY A 88 -12.93 -10.67 18.87
CA GLY A 88 -11.59 -10.55 19.47
C GLY A 88 -10.78 -9.41 18.82
N PRO A 89 -9.56 -9.12 19.33
CA PRO A 89 -8.71 -8.09 18.74
C PRO A 89 -8.40 -8.41 17.26
N PRO A 90 -8.20 -7.36 16.43
CA PRO A 90 -7.73 -7.55 15.06
C PRO A 90 -6.41 -8.31 15.04
N ARG A 91 -6.29 -9.34 14.19
CA ARG A 91 -5.10 -10.21 14.10
C ARG A 91 -4.87 -10.75 12.70
N GLY A 92 -3.65 -11.26 12.46
CA GLY A 92 -3.23 -11.83 11.20
C GLY A 92 -2.45 -10.85 10.32
N GLU A 93 -2.17 -11.25 9.08
CA GLU A 93 -1.39 -10.45 8.13
C GLU A 93 -2.31 -9.57 7.29
N LEU A 94 -1.91 -8.30 7.12
CA LEU A 94 -2.58 -7.32 6.26
C LEU A 94 -1.61 -6.91 5.15
N LYS A 95 -1.91 -7.34 3.92
CA LYS A 95 -1.09 -7.09 2.74
C LYS A 95 -1.56 -5.83 2.03
N ILE A 96 -0.67 -4.85 1.92
CA ILE A 96 -1.00 -3.48 1.49
C ILE A 96 -0.10 -3.09 0.32
N SER A 97 -0.69 -2.56 -0.76
CA SER A 97 0.05 -1.87 -1.81
C SER A 97 -0.10 -0.35 -1.65
N ALA A 98 1.00 0.38 -1.71
CA ALA A 98 1.00 1.83 -1.52
C ALA A 98 1.96 2.53 -2.49
N PRO A 99 1.74 3.82 -2.83
CA PRO A 99 2.65 4.54 -3.70
C PRO A 99 4.01 4.77 -3.02
N VAL A 100 5.09 4.71 -3.79
CA VAL A 100 6.48 4.82 -3.27
C VAL A 100 6.69 6.10 -2.45
N TRP A 101 6.10 7.23 -2.86
CA TRP A 101 6.26 8.52 -2.19
C TRP A 101 5.67 8.58 -0.76
N ILE A 102 4.83 7.61 -0.37
CA ILE A 102 4.26 7.58 0.98
C ILE A 102 5.30 7.19 2.05
N ALA A 103 6.45 6.64 1.64
CA ALA A 103 7.55 6.24 2.52
C ALA A 103 8.23 7.45 3.17
N THR A 104 7.55 8.06 4.12
CA THR A 104 7.98 9.24 4.87
C THR A 104 7.99 8.96 6.37
N PRO A 105 8.73 9.74 7.19
CA PRO A 105 8.66 9.64 8.65
C PRO A 105 7.24 9.74 9.18
N ARG A 106 6.39 10.59 8.58
CA ARG A 106 4.98 10.71 8.93
C ARG A 106 4.23 9.39 8.77
N PHE A 107 4.37 8.71 7.64
CA PHE A 107 3.71 7.42 7.41
C PHE A 107 4.25 6.33 8.34
N ALA A 108 5.56 6.31 8.58
CA ALA A 108 6.17 5.41 9.56
C ALA A 108 5.60 5.62 10.97
N GLY A 109 5.35 6.88 11.37
CA GLY A 109 4.68 7.22 12.62
C GLY A 109 3.25 6.68 12.70
N LEU A 110 2.47 6.77 11.61
CA LEU A 110 1.14 6.17 11.52
C LEU A 110 1.18 4.64 11.68
N ILE A 111 2.14 3.98 11.01
CA ILE A 111 2.34 2.53 11.17
C ILE A 111 2.68 2.17 12.62
N ALA A 112 3.56 2.93 13.27
CA ALA A 112 3.92 2.71 14.67
C ALA A 112 2.71 2.86 15.60
N GLY A 113 1.89 3.90 15.42
CA GLY A 113 0.65 4.11 16.19
C GLY A 113 -0.35 2.98 16.00
N TYR A 114 -0.57 2.54 14.75
CA TYR A 114 -1.45 1.40 14.50
C TYR A 114 -0.94 0.11 15.15
N ARG A 115 0.36 -0.17 15.07
CA ARG A 115 0.98 -1.34 15.70
C ARG A 115 0.83 -1.36 17.22
N GLN A 116 0.85 -0.19 17.87
CA GLN A 116 0.56 -0.09 19.31
C GLN A 116 -0.91 -0.45 19.61
N ARG A 117 -1.85 -0.01 18.78
CA ARG A 117 -3.29 -0.28 18.95
C ARG A 117 -3.69 -1.72 18.60
N CYS A 118 -3.04 -2.31 17.60
CA CYS A 118 -3.34 -3.64 17.06
C CYS A 118 -2.06 -4.48 16.93
N PRO A 119 -1.45 -4.95 18.07
CA PRO A 119 -0.14 -5.61 18.06
C PRO A 119 -0.14 -6.99 17.36
N GLU A 120 -1.30 -7.64 17.26
CA GLU A 120 -1.44 -8.95 16.62
C GLU A 120 -1.62 -8.86 15.09
N VAL A 121 -1.73 -7.64 14.52
CA VAL A 121 -1.75 -7.44 13.06
C VAL A 121 -0.33 -7.25 12.56
N ARG A 122 0.08 -8.10 11.62
CA ARG A 122 1.32 -7.94 10.84
C ARG A 122 1.00 -7.18 9.57
N LEU A 123 1.78 -6.12 9.30
CA LEU A 123 1.64 -5.33 8.09
C LEU A 123 2.69 -5.79 7.08
N ASP A 124 2.25 -6.18 5.89
CA ASP A 124 3.10 -6.50 4.73
C ASP A 124 2.86 -5.43 3.65
N ILE A 125 3.79 -4.47 3.53
CA ILE A 125 3.62 -3.25 2.74
C ILE A 125 4.53 -3.27 1.52
N TYR A 126 3.91 -3.24 0.34
CA TYR A 126 4.56 -3.14 -0.96
C TYR A 126 4.47 -1.71 -1.48
N LEU A 127 5.62 -1.08 -1.67
CA LEU A 127 5.70 0.27 -2.22
C LEU A 127 5.91 0.19 -3.73
N GLU A 128 4.89 0.58 -4.48
CA GLU A 128 4.90 0.49 -5.93
C GLU A 128 3.93 1.48 -6.59
N ASN A 129 4.33 2.01 -7.75
CA ASN A 129 3.53 2.99 -8.49
C ASN A 129 2.65 2.35 -9.59
N ARG A 130 2.79 1.03 -9.83
CA ARG A 130 1.92 0.31 -10.77
C ARG A 130 0.53 0.09 -10.19
N MET A 131 -0.44 -0.05 -11.07
CA MET A 131 -1.76 -0.55 -10.68
C MET A 131 -1.64 -2.06 -10.41
N VAL A 132 -2.11 -2.50 -9.25
CA VAL A 132 -2.15 -3.91 -8.85
C VAL A 132 -3.55 -4.46 -9.01
N ASP A 133 -3.66 -5.71 -9.41
CA ASP A 133 -4.92 -6.45 -9.28
C ASP A 133 -5.02 -6.99 -7.85
N LEU A 134 -5.81 -6.30 -7.02
CA LEU A 134 -5.94 -6.63 -5.60
C LEU A 134 -6.34 -8.07 -5.36
N VAL A 135 -7.24 -8.60 -6.19
CA VAL A 135 -7.77 -9.96 -6.03
C VAL A 135 -6.78 -11.00 -6.52
N ALA A 136 -6.24 -10.81 -7.74
CA ALA A 136 -5.32 -11.77 -8.33
C ALA A 136 -3.97 -11.83 -7.62
N GLU A 137 -3.50 -10.70 -7.04
CA GLU A 137 -2.22 -10.61 -6.34
C GLU A 137 -2.36 -10.76 -4.82
N GLY A 138 -3.58 -10.98 -4.32
CA GLY A 138 -3.84 -11.26 -2.90
C GLY A 138 -3.64 -10.06 -1.96
N PHE A 139 -3.78 -8.83 -2.45
CA PHE A 139 -3.74 -7.65 -1.60
C PHE A 139 -5.08 -7.44 -0.87
N ASP A 140 -5.02 -7.12 0.42
CA ASP A 140 -6.19 -6.73 1.22
C ASP A 140 -6.58 -5.28 0.95
N LEU A 141 -5.60 -4.41 0.67
CA LEU A 141 -5.75 -2.96 0.56
C LEU A 141 -4.75 -2.38 -0.43
N ALA A 142 -5.18 -1.38 -1.21
CA ALA A 142 -4.26 -0.47 -1.89
C ALA A 142 -4.51 0.98 -1.44
N LEU A 143 -3.44 1.74 -1.23
CA LEU A 143 -3.49 3.19 -1.08
C LEU A 143 -3.24 3.82 -2.46
N ARG A 144 -4.16 4.65 -2.96
CA ARG A 144 -4.08 5.20 -4.32
C ARG A 144 -4.61 6.63 -4.38
N MET A 145 -4.05 7.41 -5.31
CA MET A 145 -4.49 8.79 -5.59
C MET A 145 -5.73 8.86 -6.49
N LYS A 146 -6.17 7.74 -7.03
CA LYS A 146 -7.36 7.66 -7.90
C LYS A 146 -8.31 6.62 -7.37
N ASN A 147 -9.61 6.93 -7.49
CA ASN A 147 -10.65 5.94 -7.41
C ASN A 147 -10.70 5.19 -8.75
N ASP A 148 -10.55 3.89 -8.72
CA ASP A 148 -10.43 3.02 -9.90
C ASP A 148 -11.75 2.88 -10.68
N GLY A 149 -12.87 3.32 -10.10
CA GLY A 149 -14.20 3.26 -10.72
C GLY A 149 -14.71 1.83 -10.98
N SER A 150 -13.98 0.81 -10.59
CA SER A 150 -14.37 -0.59 -10.75
C SER A 150 -15.53 -0.93 -9.81
N GLN A 151 -16.59 -1.56 -10.32
CA GLN A 151 -17.74 -2.03 -9.52
C GLN A 151 -17.36 -3.12 -8.50
N SER A 152 -16.21 -3.77 -8.68
CA SER A 152 -15.71 -4.83 -7.79
C SER A 152 -14.87 -4.29 -6.61
N LEU A 153 -14.53 -3.01 -6.62
CA LEU A 153 -13.70 -2.38 -5.59
C LEU A 153 -14.49 -1.32 -4.84
N VAL A 154 -14.19 -1.19 -3.56
CA VAL A 154 -14.66 -0.08 -2.71
C VAL A 154 -13.52 0.90 -2.54
N SER A 155 -13.82 2.18 -2.65
CA SER A 155 -12.87 3.25 -2.41
C SER A 155 -13.36 4.14 -1.27
N ARG A 156 -12.55 4.28 -0.23
CA ARG A 156 -12.79 5.19 0.89
C ARG A 156 -11.73 6.29 0.88
N ARG A 157 -12.16 7.55 0.80
CA ARG A 157 -11.25 8.69 0.93
C ARG A 157 -10.63 8.69 2.32
N LEU A 158 -9.31 8.89 2.37
CA LEU A 158 -8.53 8.95 3.60
C LEU A 158 -8.18 10.39 3.96
N CYS A 159 -7.50 11.09 3.05
CA CYS A 159 -7.05 12.47 3.27
C CYS A 159 -6.81 13.19 1.94
N ASP A 160 -6.56 14.49 2.04
CA ASP A 160 -6.08 15.31 0.95
C ASP A 160 -4.55 15.29 0.90
N VAL A 161 -4.02 15.29 -0.31
CA VAL A 161 -2.59 15.38 -0.56
C VAL A 161 -2.34 16.55 -1.47
N SER A 162 -1.66 17.56 -0.95
CA SER A 162 -1.22 18.71 -1.75
C SER A 162 0.05 18.35 -2.52
N PHE A 163 0.13 18.83 -3.76
CA PHE A 163 1.33 18.72 -4.60
C PHE A 163 1.86 20.12 -4.87
N TYR A 164 3.15 20.31 -4.70
CA TYR A 164 3.83 21.57 -4.89
C TYR A 164 4.83 21.46 -6.03
N CYS A 165 4.90 22.52 -6.85
CA CYS A 165 6.03 22.70 -7.77
C CYS A 165 7.20 23.24 -6.95
N VAL A 166 8.27 22.46 -6.82
CA VAL A 166 9.41 22.80 -5.97
C VAL A 166 10.71 22.68 -6.72
N ALA A 167 11.68 23.46 -6.28
CA ALA A 167 13.07 23.44 -6.74
C ALA A 167 13.98 23.87 -5.61
N THR A 168 15.32 23.69 -5.76
CA THR A 168 16.29 24.32 -4.84
C THR A 168 16.43 25.81 -5.15
N PRO A 169 16.75 26.65 -4.15
CA PRO A 169 17.01 28.09 -4.36
C PRO A 169 18.08 28.35 -5.44
N GLU A 170 19.15 27.55 -5.45
CA GLU A 170 20.27 27.67 -6.39
C GLU A 170 19.82 27.40 -7.83
N PHE A 171 18.93 26.42 -8.04
CA PHE A 171 18.37 26.14 -9.35
C PHE A 171 17.52 27.31 -9.85
N LEU A 172 16.70 27.91 -9.01
CA LEU A 172 15.85 29.04 -9.39
C LEU A 172 16.69 30.31 -9.66
N ALA A 173 17.78 30.52 -8.94
CA ALA A 173 18.68 31.64 -9.16
C ALA A 173 19.31 31.62 -10.57
N GLN A 174 19.39 30.46 -11.23
CA GLN A 174 19.88 30.31 -12.61
C GLN A 174 18.78 30.55 -13.66
N SER A 175 17.53 30.73 -13.23
CA SER A 175 16.41 30.96 -14.14
C SER A 175 16.50 32.37 -14.74
N PRO A 176 16.32 32.55 -16.04
CA PRO A 176 16.16 33.88 -16.62
C PRO A 176 15.00 34.57 -15.92
N GLN A 177 15.23 35.74 -15.35
CA GLN A 177 14.16 36.56 -14.77
C GLN A 177 13.24 37.07 -15.89
N ASN A 178 12.31 36.25 -16.32
CA ASN A 178 11.22 36.66 -17.17
C ASN A 178 10.11 37.21 -16.28
N ASN A 179 9.83 38.48 -16.43
CA ASN A 179 8.83 39.29 -15.71
C ASN A 179 7.38 38.90 -16.09
N THR A 180 7.07 37.62 -16.10
CA THR A 180 5.73 37.09 -16.46
C THR A 180 5.16 36.34 -15.25
N ASP A 181 3.85 36.46 -15.07
CA ASP A 181 3.07 35.75 -14.03
C ASP A 181 3.21 34.21 -14.08
N ASN A 182 4.00 33.69 -14.99
CA ASN A 182 4.28 32.27 -15.15
C ASN A 182 5.76 32.08 -15.55
N PRO A 183 6.69 31.99 -14.57
CA PRO A 183 8.10 31.87 -14.85
C PRO A 183 8.39 30.60 -15.64
N ILE A 184 9.09 30.73 -16.78
CA ILE A 184 9.61 29.58 -17.51
C ILE A 184 10.78 29.02 -16.72
N LEU A 185 10.59 27.90 -16.07
CA LEU A 185 11.64 27.22 -15.33
C LEU A 185 12.72 26.68 -16.29
N PRO A 186 14.00 26.70 -15.94
CA PRO A 186 15.08 26.24 -16.84
C PRO A 186 14.87 24.80 -17.29
N ALA A 187 14.42 23.92 -16.38
CA ALA A 187 14.15 22.54 -16.68
C ALA A 187 13.13 21.93 -15.70
N MET A 188 12.38 20.95 -16.18
CA MET A 188 11.41 20.19 -15.38
C MET A 188 11.77 18.72 -15.30
N ILE A 189 11.46 18.11 -14.15
CA ILE A 189 11.48 16.68 -13.95
C ILE A 189 10.03 16.19 -14.01
N MET A 190 9.74 15.27 -14.91
CA MET A 190 8.37 14.88 -15.24
C MET A 190 8.12 13.39 -14.99
N PRO A 191 6.89 13.01 -14.61
CA PRO A 191 6.49 11.61 -14.62
C PRO A 191 6.48 11.00 -16.02
N ASN A 192 6.91 9.75 -16.15
CA ASN A 192 6.98 9.04 -17.45
C ASN A 192 5.63 8.93 -18.17
N HIS A 193 4.53 8.85 -17.43
CA HIS A 193 3.19 8.73 -17.97
C HIS A 193 2.61 10.05 -18.53
N MET A 194 3.27 11.18 -18.28
CA MET A 194 2.89 12.47 -18.85
C MET A 194 3.49 12.62 -20.24
N GLN A 195 2.64 12.69 -21.27
CA GLN A 195 3.02 12.97 -22.65
C GLN A 195 2.86 14.47 -22.96
N PHE A 196 3.81 15.01 -23.73
CA PHE A 196 3.70 16.35 -24.29
C PHE A 196 2.43 16.51 -25.12
N GLY A 197 1.74 17.64 -24.96
CA GLY A 197 0.68 18.06 -25.86
C GLY A 197 -0.70 17.45 -25.65
N ARG A 198 -0.90 16.61 -24.63
CA ARG A 198 -2.26 16.19 -24.22
C ARG A 198 -2.59 16.73 -22.84
N PRO A 199 -3.52 17.72 -22.76
CA PRO A 199 -3.99 18.26 -21.49
C PRO A 199 -5.00 17.26 -20.89
N LYS A 200 -4.52 16.18 -20.25
CA LYS A 200 -5.35 15.28 -19.45
C LYS A 200 -4.69 14.96 -18.11
N MET A 201 -4.39 16.00 -17.36
CA MET A 201 -4.69 16.00 -15.94
C MET A 201 -5.80 17.04 -15.73
N PRO A 202 -7.01 16.61 -15.36
CA PRO A 202 -8.18 17.53 -15.30
C PRO A 202 -8.16 18.50 -14.13
N ALA A 203 -7.10 18.55 -13.36
CA ALA A 203 -7.10 19.38 -12.17
C ALA A 203 -5.69 19.88 -11.86
N ALA A 204 -5.39 21.01 -12.23
CA ALA A 204 -4.30 21.92 -12.02
C ALA A 204 -3.59 22.18 -13.32
N GLY A 205 -3.64 23.38 -13.76
CA GLY A 205 -2.89 23.98 -14.87
C GLY A 205 -1.39 23.66 -14.90
N MET A 206 -1.04 22.41 -14.81
CA MET A 206 0.29 21.82 -14.95
C MET A 206 0.61 21.75 -16.43
N PHE A 207 0.64 22.92 -17.08
CA PHE A 207 1.11 23.02 -18.44
C PHE A 207 2.60 23.30 -18.39
N LEU A 208 3.37 22.43 -19.05
CA LEU A 208 4.68 22.88 -19.50
C LEU A 208 4.43 24.07 -20.44
N ALA A 209 5.06 25.20 -20.14
CA ALA A 209 5.03 26.32 -21.07
C ALA A 209 5.56 25.85 -22.44
N PRO A 210 5.06 26.37 -23.54
CA PRO A 210 5.64 26.07 -24.85
C PRO A 210 7.13 26.34 -24.83
N GLY A 211 7.95 25.31 -25.16
CA GLY A 211 9.41 25.42 -25.12
C GLY A 211 10.06 25.05 -23.78
N GLN A 212 9.29 24.69 -22.76
CA GLN A 212 9.81 24.24 -21.47
C GLN A 212 10.69 23.00 -21.64
N ALA A 213 11.95 23.08 -21.19
CA ALA A 213 12.87 21.95 -21.22
C ALA A 213 12.47 20.87 -20.20
N VAL A 214 12.61 19.61 -20.57
CA VAL A 214 12.49 18.47 -19.65
C VAL A 214 13.88 17.88 -19.45
N ALA A 215 14.41 18.03 -18.26
CA ALA A 215 15.72 17.51 -17.90
C ALA A 215 15.70 15.99 -17.66
N MET A 216 14.61 15.47 -17.06
CA MET A 216 14.52 14.07 -16.67
C MET A 216 13.06 13.61 -16.68
N ARG A 217 12.86 12.31 -16.93
CA ARG A 217 11.59 11.62 -16.72
C ARG A 217 11.80 10.43 -15.79
N SER A 218 10.89 10.24 -14.83
CA SER A 218 10.91 9.10 -13.94
C SER A 218 9.49 8.60 -13.65
N SER A 219 9.33 7.29 -13.48
CA SER A 219 8.12 6.69 -12.90
C SER A 219 8.15 6.70 -11.36
N ASP A 220 9.31 7.02 -10.77
CA ASP A 220 9.54 7.02 -9.34
C ASP A 220 9.59 8.45 -8.79
N THR A 221 8.68 8.77 -7.88
CA THR A 221 8.54 10.10 -7.28
C THR A 221 9.69 10.39 -6.31
N THR A 222 10.23 9.35 -5.65
CA THR A 222 11.37 9.52 -4.74
C THR A 222 12.65 9.86 -5.51
N LEU A 223 12.87 9.20 -6.66
CA LEU A 223 13.97 9.59 -7.55
C LEU A 223 13.79 11.02 -8.07
N SER A 224 12.56 11.41 -8.41
CA SER A 224 12.28 12.79 -8.83
C SER A 224 12.59 13.80 -7.73
N TYR A 225 12.25 13.49 -6.47
CA TYR A 225 12.63 14.31 -5.30
C TYR A 225 14.15 14.46 -5.18
N HIS A 226 14.88 13.35 -5.24
CA HIS A 226 16.36 13.42 -5.15
C HIS A 226 17.00 14.18 -6.31
N ALA A 227 16.42 14.10 -7.50
CA ALA A 227 16.86 14.86 -8.65
C ALA A 227 16.61 16.37 -8.47
N VAL A 228 15.49 16.77 -7.86
CA VAL A 228 15.26 18.17 -7.47
C VAL A 228 16.31 18.62 -6.45
N MET A 229 16.53 17.83 -5.40
CA MET A 229 17.55 18.13 -4.38
C MET A 229 18.97 18.23 -4.95
N ALA A 230 19.26 17.52 -6.04
CA ALA A 230 20.53 17.62 -6.78
C ALA A 230 20.58 18.80 -7.76
N GLY A 231 19.53 19.64 -7.83
CA GLY A 231 19.50 20.81 -8.71
C GLY A 231 19.31 20.51 -10.20
N ILE A 232 18.82 19.30 -10.55
CA ILE A 232 18.62 18.91 -11.97
C ILE A 232 17.45 19.68 -12.60
N GLY A 233 16.42 20.04 -11.80
CA GLY A 233 15.22 20.71 -12.30
C GLY A 233 14.19 20.90 -11.22
N ALA A 234 13.06 21.51 -11.60
CA ALA A 234 11.86 21.61 -10.78
C ALA A 234 10.94 20.42 -11.00
N ALA A 235 10.16 20.03 -9.99
CA ALA A 235 9.17 18.97 -10.10
C ALA A 235 7.92 19.26 -9.26
N PHE A 236 6.79 18.65 -9.66
CA PHE A 236 5.61 18.55 -8.80
C PHE A 236 5.72 17.34 -7.90
N LEU A 237 5.82 17.60 -6.60
CA LEU A 237 6.03 16.57 -5.58
C LEU A 237 4.95 16.64 -4.50
N PRO A 238 4.59 15.48 -3.90
CA PRO A 238 3.64 15.44 -2.79
C PRO A 238 4.16 16.23 -1.59
N GLY A 239 3.29 16.99 -0.95
CA GLY A 239 3.64 17.79 0.23
C GLY A 239 4.27 16.97 1.35
N TRP A 240 3.79 15.76 1.59
CA TRP A 240 4.36 14.86 2.60
C TRP A 240 5.85 14.53 2.38
N LEU A 241 6.28 14.54 1.12
CA LEU A 241 7.67 14.23 0.77
C LEU A 241 8.60 15.43 0.92
N VAL A 242 8.07 16.65 0.77
CA VAL A 242 8.87 17.89 0.70
C VAL A 242 8.64 18.85 1.87
N ALA A 243 7.77 18.51 2.82
CA ALA A 243 7.38 19.41 3.91
C ALA A 243 8.57 19.92 4.73
N ASP A 244 9.47 19.03 5.14
CA ASP A 244 10.63 19.36 5.97
C ASP A 244 11.65 20.20 5.19
N ASP A 245 11.78 19.97 3.88
CA ASP A 245 12.68 20.74 3.01
C ASP A 245 12.15 22.13 2.72
N LEU A 246 10.83 22.27 2.55
CA LEU A 246 10.17 23.57 2.42
C LEU A 246 10.30 24.36 3.72
N ALA A 247 10.06 23.71 4.87
CA ALA A 247 10.17 24.35 6.17
C ALA A 247 11.61 24.82 6.49
N SER A 248 12.61 24.05 6.06
CA SER A 248 14.04 24.39 6.25
C SER A 248 14.62 25.30 5.18
N GLY A 249 13.88 25.61 4.12
CA GLY A 249 14.35 26.42 2.99
C GLY A 249 15.30 25.68 2.03
N ARG A 250 15.51 24.38 2.18
CA ARG A 250 16.26 23.56 1.21
C ARG A 250 15.54 23.44 -0.13
N LEU A 251 14.23 23.45 -0.07
CA LEU A 251 13.36 23.60 -1.23
C LEU A 251 12.53 24.86 -1.09
N VAL A 252 12.18 25.44 -2.20
CA VAL A 252 11.25 26.58 -2.30
C VAL A 252 10.20 26.31 -3.36
N HIS A 253 9.09 27.01 -3.27
CA HIS A 253 8.06 26.97 -4.33
C HIS A 253 8.61 27.59 -5.61
N ALA A 254 8.60 26.81 -6.68
CA ALA A 254 9.08 27.24 -7.99
C ALA A 254 8.00 28.01 -8.80
N SER A 255 6.77 28.11 -8.27
CA SER A 255 5.66 28.85 -8.87
C SER A 255 4.71 29.26 -7.75
N ASP A 256 4.26 30.51 -7.77
CA ASP A 256 3.29 31.05 -6.80
C ASP A 256 1.89 30.46 -6.96
N GLU A 257 1.61 29.92 -8.11
CA GLU A 257 0.33 29.33 -8.41
C GLU A 257 0.41 27.82 -8.39
N LYS A 258 -0.21 27.14 -7.62
CA LYS A 258 -0.63 25.75 -7.84
C LYS A 258 -0.05 24.73 -6.90
N THR A 259 -0.72 24.75 -5.81
CA THR A 259 -0.96 23.54 -5.06
C THR A 259 -2.01 22.71 -5.81
N TYR A 260 -1.64 21.58 -6.38
CA TYR A 260 -2.62 20.58 -6.79
C TYR A 260 -3.07 19.81 -5.56
N GLN A 261 -4.38 19.75 -5.34
CA GLN A 261 -4.96 18.89 -4.31
C GLN A 261 -5.50 17.62 -4.94
N GLY A 262 -4.90 16.50 -4.57
CA GLY A 262 -5.40 15.17 -4.85
C GLY A 262 -6.00 14.55 -3.59
N HIS A 263 -6.66 13.41 -3.76
CA HIS A 263 -7.21 12.65 -2.65
C HIS A 263 -6.54 11.28 -2.58
N LEU A 264 -6.10 10.89 -1.38
CA LEU A 264 -5.64 9.54 -1.13
C LEU A 264 -6.83 8.67 -0.73
N PHE A 265 -6.95 7.53 -1.37
CA PHE A 265 -8.01 6.56 -1.13
C PHE A 265 -7.44 5.25 -0.60
N ALA A 266 -8.18 4.63 0.31
CA ALA A 266 -8.11 3.22 0.60
C ALA A 266 -9.00 2.47 -0.40
N VAL A 267 -8.40 1.64 -1.24
CA VAL A 267 -9.09 0.84 -2.27
C VAL A 267 -8.97 -0.63 -1.87
N TYR A 268 -10.08 -1.33 -1.79
CA TYR A 268 -10.11 -2.73 -1.37
C TYR A 268 -11.26 -3.49 -2.05
N PRO A 269 -11.19 -4.83 -2.16
CA PRO A 269 -12.23 -5.62 -2.78
C PRO A 269 -13.59 -5.44 -2.10
N SER A 270 -14.66 -5.30 -2.91
CA SER A 270 -16.03 -5.24 -2.42
C SER A 270 -16.44 -6.64 -1.90
N ARG A 271 -16.26 -6.87 -0.60
CA ARG A 271 -16.73 -8.08 0.08
C ARG A 271 -17.87 -7.71 1.02
N ARG A 272 -18.86 -8.57 1.11
CA ARG A 272 -20.02 -8.38 2.03
C ARG A 272 -19.58 -8.21 3.49
N HIS A 273 -18.44 -8.79 3.86
CA HIS A 273 -17.86 -8.72 5.21
C HIS A 273 -16.38 -8.38 5.11
N GLN A 274 -16.02 -7.19 5.59
CA GLN A 274 -14.63 -6.79 5.74
C GLN A 274 -14.02 -7.48 6.95
N THR A 275 -12.77 -7.93 6.84
CA THR A 275 -12.04 -8.47 7.99
C THR A 275 -11.80 -7.39 9.03
N LEU A 276 -11.73 -7.78 10.31
CA LEU A 276 -11.49 -6.83 11.40
C LEU A 276 -10.15 -6.10 11.24
N LYS A 277 -9.10 -6.80 10.78
CA LYS A 277 -7.78 -6.22 10.52
C LYS A 277 -7.85 -5.10 9.47
N LEU A 278 -8.56 -5.35 8.37
CA LEU A 278 -8.72 -4.35 7.29
C LEU A 278 -9.54 -3.14 7.76
N ARG A 279 -10.67 -3.40 8.40
CA ARG A 279 -11.55 -2.34 8.92
C ARG A 279 -10.83 -1.46 9.95
N SER A 280 -10.17 -2.09 10.94
CA SER A 280 -9.45 -1.35 11.99
C SER A 280 -8.31 -0.50 11.44
N PHE A 281 -7.61 -0.99 10.40
CA PHE A 281 -6.54 -0.24 9.76
C PHE A 281 -7.08 0.97 8.97
N ILE A 282 -8.14 0.77 8.17
CA ILE A 282 -8.77 1.87 7.42
C ILE A 282 -9.34 2.92 8.37
N ASP A 283 -10.04 2.51 9.44
CA ASP A 283 -10.60 3.44 10.42
C ASP A 283 -9.49 4.22 11.13
N PHE A 284 -8.38 3.56 11.48
CA PHE A 284 -7.21 4.21 12.05
C PHE A 284 -6.59 5.25 11.09
N LEU A 285 -6.43 4.90 9.81
CA LEU A 285 -5.91 5.84 8.83
C LEU A 285 -6.83 7.06 8.66
N VAL A 286 -8.15 6.86 8.59
CA VAL A 286 -9.12 7.98 8.50
C VAL A 286 -9.02 8.90 9.72
N GLU A 287 -8.83 8.32 10.92
CA GLU A 287 -8.72 9.07 12.17
C GLU A 287 -7.44 9.92 12.26
N HIS A 288 -6.34 9.46 11.65
CA HIS A 288 -5.00 10.03 11.90
C HIS A 288 -4.30 10.62 10.66
N MET A 289 -4.85 10.47 9.45
CA MET A 289 -4.19 10.99 8.24
C MET A 289 -4.50 12.46 7.96
N ASP A 290 -5.61 12.99 8.44
CA ASP A 290 -5.99 14.41 8.27
C ASP A 290 -5.33 15.33 9.32
N SER A 291 -4.53 14.78 10.25
CA SER A 291 -3.88 15.49 11.36
C SER A 291 -2.52 16.05 10.97
#